data_77212d8cafd9d319f8a80282910e1049
#
_entry.id   77212d8cafd9d319f8a80282910e1049
#
_cell.length_a   1.000
_cell.length_b   1.000
_cell.length_c   1.000
_cell.angle_alpha   90.00
_cell.angle_beta   90.00
_cell.angle_gamma   90.00
#
_symmetry.space_group_name_H-M   'P 1'
#
loop_
_entity.id
_entity.type
_entity.pdbx_description
1 polymer ?
#
loop_
_entity_poly.entity_id
_entity_poly.type
_entity_poly.pdbx_seq_one_letter_code
_entity_poly.pdbx_strand_id
1 'polypeptide(L)'
;MATTREIKRRITSVKNINQVTRALEAVSASYVRRAQSAALASRPYAQYAYEVLVNVAAQSKGDPPHPLLYVHEPVERIGILLITGDRGLAGAYNQNII
;
A
#
# COMPACT_ATOMS: atom_id res chain seq x y z
N MET A 1 -47.78 -2.30 2.60
CA MET A 1 -47.24 -1.16 3.38
C MET A 1 -46.42 -1.69 4.54
N ALA A 2 -45.24 -1.15 4.80
CA ALA A 2 -44.40 -1.57 5.93
C ALA A 2 -45.06 -1.18 7.25
N THR A 3 -45.17 -2.13 8.21
CA THR A 3 -45.75 -1.87 9.51
C THR A 3 -44.81 -1.02 10.37
N THR A 4 -45.35 -0.23 11.33
CA THR A 4 -44.54 0.59 12.25
C THR A 4 -43.49 -0.24 12.99
N ARG A 5 -43.80 -1.50 13.27
CA ARG A 5 -42.87 -2.45 13.92
C ARG A 5 -41.67 -2.78 13.00
N GLU A 6 -41.92 -2.94 11.72
CA GLU A 6 -40.90 -3.21 10.71
C GLU A 6 -39.94 -2.01 10.52
N ILE A 7 -40.51 -0.81 10.50
CA ILE A 7 -39.72 0.44 10.43
C ILE A 7 -38.83 0.59 11.67
N LYS A 8 -39.36 0.36 12.87
CA LYS A 8 -38.55 0.40 14.12
C LYS A 8 -37.40 -0.60 14.07
N ARG A 9 -37.66 -1.81 13.58
CA ARG A 9 -36.62 -2.85 13.44
C ARG A 9 -35.52 -2.44 12.48
N ARG A 10 -35.87 -1.84 11.35
CA ARG A 10 -34.91 -1.28 10.37
C ARG A 10 -34.08 -0.16 10.98
N ILE A 11 -34.69 0.77 11.70
CA ILE A 11 -33.96 1.85 12.39
C ILE A 11 -32.94 1.30 13.39
N THR A 12 -33.33 0.31 14.19
CA THR A 12 -32.40 -0.32 15.14
C THR A 12 -31.24 -1.02 14.42
N SER A 13 -31.53 -1.74 13.36
CA SER A 13 -30.50 -2.41 12.53
C SER A 13 -29.52 -1.40 11.95
N VAL A 14 -30.00 -0.31 11.36
CA VAL A 14 -29.14 0.75 10.80
C VAL A 14 -28.30 1.42 11.87
N LYS A 15 -28.84 1.67 13.07
CA LYS A 15 -28.07 2.21 14.21
C LYS A 15 -26.92 1.28 14.60
N ASN A 16 -27.19 -0.04 14.69
CA ASN A 16 -26.16 -1.02 15.02
C ASN A 16 -25.07 -1.07 13.95
N ILE A 17 -25.45 -1.08 12.68
CA ILE A 17 -24.49 -1.02 11.56
C ILE A 17 -23.63 0.25 11.65
N ASN A 18 -24.22 1.40 11.93
CA ASN A 18 -23.48 2.65 12.08
C ASN A 18 -22.44 2.59 13.21
N GLN A 19 -22.79 1.99 14.36
CA GLN A 19 -21.82 1.80 15.45
C GLN A 19 -20.65 0.92 15.04
N VAL A 20 -20.92 -0.20 14.35
CA VAL A 20 -19.87 -1.10 13.85
C VAL A 20 -18.98 -0.37 12.82
N THR A 21 -19.58 0.39 11.91
CA THR A 21 -18.83 1.15 10.89
C THR A 21 -17.91 2.19 11.54
N ARG A 22 -18.38 2.92 12.55
CA ARG A 22 -17.55 3.89 13.30
C ARG A 22 -16.39 3.20 14.03
N ALA A 23 -16.63 2.03 14.61
CA ALA A 23 -15.56 1.26 15.24
C ALA A 23 -14.50 0.81 14.22
N LEU A 24 -14.93 0.31 13.06
CA LEU A 24 -14.03 -0.06 11.95
C LEU A 24 -13.25 1.14 11.41
N GLU A 25 -13.88 2.31 11.32
CA GLU A 25 -13.22 3.56 10.92
C GLU A 25 -12.08 3.92 11.87
N ALA A 26 -12.33 3.88 13.20
CA ALA A 26 -11.31 4.18 14.20
C ALA A 26 -10.11 3.20 14.14
N VAL A 27 -10.38 1.90 13.98
CA VAL A 27 -9.37 0.87 13.84
C VAL A 27 -8.56 1.09 12.55
N SER A 28 -9.23 1.34 11.43
CA SER A 28 -8.59 1.60 10.13
C SER A 28 -7.71 2.84 10.18
N ALA A 29 -8.16 3.92 10.80
CA ALA A 29 -7.37 5.14 10.99
C ALA A 29 -6.10 4.87 11.84
N SER A 30 -6.15 3.96 12.80
CA SER A 30 -4.97 3.54 13.56
C SER A 30 -3.96 2.78 12.68
N TYR A 31 -4.44 1.88 11.83
CA TYR A 31 -3.57 1.16 10.90
C TYR A 31 -2.90 2.10 9.89
N VAL A 32 -3.66 3.03 9.32
CA VAL A 32 -3.11 4.03 8.40
C VAL A 32 -1.99 4.84 9.07
N ARG A 33 -2.21 5.33 10.29
CA ARG A 33 -1.17 6.08 11.03
C ARG A 33 0.09 5.26 11.26
N ARG A 34 -0.05 3.98 11.64
CA ARG A 34 1.11 3.09 11.81
C ARG A 34 1.86 2.85 10.50
N ALA A 35 1.14 2.61 9.41
CA ALA A 35 1.73 2.40 8.10
C ALA A 35 2.47 3.65 7.60
N GLN A 36 1.86 4.84 7.78
CA GLN A 36 2.49 6.13 7.45
C GLN A 36 3.75 6.37 8.28
N SER A 37 3.70 6.12 9.58
CA SER A 37 4.86 6.28 10.47
C SER A 37 6.01 5.33 10.05
N ALA A 38 5.71 4.08 9.74
CA ALA A 38 6.71 3.12 9.26
C ALA A 38 7.31 3.54 7.91
N ALA A 39 6.48 3.99 6.97
CA ALA A 39 6.94 4.48 5.68
C ALA A 39 7.82 5.72 5.79
N LEU A 40 7.45 6.67 6.67
CA LEU A 40 8.27 7.87 6.92
C LEU A 40 9.60 7.52 7.60
N ALA A 41 9.61 6.57 8.51
CA ALA A 41 10.84 6.12 9.17
C ALA A 41 11.81 5.40 8.23
N SER A 42 11.32 4.72 7.19
CA SER A 42 12.15 4.03 6.20
C SER A 42 12.69 4.94 5.10
N ARG A 43 12.09 6.12 4.86
CA ARG A 43 12.50 7.06 3.80
C ARG A 43 13.97 7.47 3.86
N PRO A 44 14.53 7.90 5.00
CA PRO A 44 15.95 8.30 5.06
C PRO A 44 16.88 7.18 4.61
N TYR A 45 16.60 5.95 5.04
CA TYR A 45 17.39 4.79 4.61
C TYR A 45 17.35 4.59 3.08
N ALA A 46 16.18 4.66 2.48
CA ALA A 46 16.03 4.51 1.04
C ALA A 46 16.76 5.62 0.26
N GLN A 47 16.71 6.86 0.76
CA GLN A 47 17.42 7.99 0.17
C GLN A 47 18.93 7.82 0.23
N TYR A 48 19.48 7.49 1.39
CA TYR A 48 20.92 7.26 1.54
C TYR A 48 21.39 6.06 0.72
N ALA A 49 20.63 4.98 0.70
CA ALA A 49 20.97 3.81 -0.13
C ALA A 49 21.02 4.18 -1.61
N TYR A 50 20.06 4.97 -2.09
CA TYR A 50 20.05 5.45 -3.46
C TYR A 50 21.25 6.37 -3.76
N GLU A 51 21.57 7.31 -2.89
CA GLU A 51 22.75 8.19 -3.02
C GLU A 51 24.05 7.38 -3.10
N VAL A 52 24.21 6.37 -2.24
CA VAL A 52 25.38 5.49 -2.27
C VAL A 52 25.47 4.75 -3.62
N LEU A 53 24.36 4.20 -4.12
CA LEU A 53 24.33 3.52 -5.41
C LEU A 53 24.71 4.46 -6.58
N VAL A 54 24.18 5.68 -6.57
CA VAL A 54 24.52 6.70 -7.59
C VAL A 54 25.99 7.06 -7.52
N ASN A 55 26.56 7.25 -6.32
CA ASN A 55 27.97 7.56 -6.15
C ASN A 55 28.87 6.41 -6.60
N VAL A 56 28.54 5.18 -6.27
CA VAL A 56 29.27 3.99 -6.73
C VAL A 56 29.23 3.87 -8.24
N ALA A 57 28.06 4.05 -8.85
CA ALA A 57 27.93 4.02 -10.31
C ALA A 57 28.72 5.15 -11.00
N ALA A 58 28.71 6.35 -10.44
CA ALA A 58 29.46 7.50 -10.98
C ALA A 58 30.98 7.35 -10.88
N GLN A 59 31.49 6.66 -9.86
CA GLN A 59 32.92 6.41 -9.68
C GLN A 59 33.45 5.23 -10.52
N SER A 60 32.56 4.39 -11.02
CA SER A 60 32.89 3.27 -11.89
C SER A 60 33.21 3.78 -13.31
N LYS A 61 34.46 4.15 -13.55
CA LYS A 61 34.97 4.51 -14.88
C LYS A 61 35.20 3.24 -15.70
N GLY A 62 34.30 2.92 -16.57
CA GLY A 62 34.38 1.72 -17.42
C GLY A 62 33.38 0.64 -17.05
N ASP A 63 33.82 -0.60 -16.89
CA ASP A 63 32.93 -1.72 -16.52
C ASP A 63 32.33 -1.51 -15.14
N PRO A 64 31.01 -1.53 -14.98
CA PRO A 64 30.38 -1.39 -13.69
C PRO A 64 30.79 -2.55 -12.76
N PRO A 65 31.01 -2.27 -11.46
CA PRO A 65 31.60 -3.23 -10.53
C PRO A 65 30.65 -4.41 -10.17
N HIS A 66 29.41 -4.35 -10.60
CA HIS A 66 28.43 -5.39 -10.30
C HIS A 66 27.43 -5.59 -11.45
N PRO A 67 27.04 -6.84 -11.76
CA PRO A 67 26.11 -7.14 -12.86
C PRO A 67 24.76 -6.41 -12.79
N LEU A 68 24.28 -6.06 -11.59
CA LEU A 68 23.03 -5.30 -11.41
C LEU A 68 23.13 -3.82 -11.83
N LEU A 69 24.34 -3.30 -12.08
CA LEU A 69 24.57 -1.95 -12.54
C LEU A 69 24.77 -1.86 -14.06
N TYR A 70 24.77 -3.02 -14.76
CA TYR A 70 24.83 -3.04 -16.22
C TYR A 70 23.52 -2.62 -16.85
N VAL A 71 23.59 -1.79 -17.88
CA VAL A 71 22.44 -1.55 -18.76
C VAL A 71 22.35 -2.75 -19.73
N HIS A 72 21.29 -3.54 -19.58
CA HIS A 72 21.03 -4.69 -20.44
C HIS A 72 20.26 -4.26 -21.68
N GLU A 73 20.91 -4.28 -22.84
CA GLU A 73 20.27 -4.00 -24.13
C GLU A 73 20.57 -5.14 -25.10
N PRO A 74 19.56 -5.76 -25.73
CA PRO A 74 18.11 -5.54 -25.56
C PRO A 74 17.57 -6.11 -24.24
N VAL A 75 16.48 -5.50 -23.72
CA VAL A 75 15.79 -6.00 -22.53
C VAL A 75 14.98 -7.23 -22.90
N GLU A 76 15.46 -8.42 -22.56
CA GLU A 76 14.80 -9.70 -22.86
C GLU A 76 13.75 -10.11 -21.83
N ARG A 77 13.90 -9.69 -20.58
CA ARG A 77 13.03 -10.08 -19.46
C ARG A 77 12.78 -8.91 -18.56
N ILE A 78 11.52 -8.76 -18.13
CA ILE A 78 11.08 -7.74 -17.19
C ILE A 78 10.48 -8.44 -15.98
N GLY A 79 10.99 -8.11 -14.78
CA GLY A 79 10.40 -8.53 -13.51
C GLY A 79 9.41 -7.48 -13.02
N ILE A 80 8.20 -7.90 -12.66
CA ILE A 80 7.17 -7.03 -12.09
C ILE A 80 6.92 -7.47 -10.65
N LEU A 81 7.10 -6.56 -9.69
CA LEU A 81 6.71 -6.75 -8.30
C LEU A 81 5.34 -6.11 -8.07
N LEU A 82 4.32 -6.94 -7.89
CA LEU A 82 2.96 -6.49 -7.62
C LEU A 82 2.69 -6.51 -6.11
N ILE A 83 2.34 -5.35 -5.54
CA ILE A 83 1.99 -5.20 -4.12
C ILE A 83 0.52 -4.85 -4.01
N THR A 84 -0.27 -5.75 -3.44
CA THR A 84 -1.73 -5.63 -3.31
C THR A 84 -2.15 -5.66 -1.84
N GLY A 85 -3.43 -5.36 -1.58
CA GLY A 85 -4.00 -5.47 -0.24
C GLY A 85 -4.27 -6.92 0.14
N ASP A 86 -3.80 -7.33 1.32
CA ASP A 86 -3.99 -8.68 1.88
C ASP A 86 -5.36 -8.85 2.56
N ARG A 87 -5.98 -7.77 3.02
CA ARG A 87 -7.26 -7.79 3.72
C ARG A 87 -8.43 -7.42 2.82
N GLY A 88 -9.59 -8.03 3.06
CA GLY A 88 -10.85 -7.65 2.45
C GLY A 88 -11.33 -6.24 2.88
N LEU A 89 -12.49 -5.85 2.41
CA LEU A 89 -13.10 -4.53 2.62
C LEU A 89 -12.34 -3.36 1.95
N ALA A 90 -11.52 -3.66 0.95
CA ALA A 90 -10.77 -2.67 0.17
C ALA A 90 -11.47 -2.28 -1.15
N GLY A 91 -12.72 -2.68 -1.35
CA GLY A 91 -13.47 -2.43 -2.60
C GLY A 91 -12.74 -3.02 -3.82
N ALA A 92 -12.66 -2.26 -4.89
CA ALA A 92 -12.01 -2.65 -6.14
C ALA A 92 -10.48 -2.40 -6.15
N TYR A 93 -9.85 -2.10 -5.01
CA TYR A 93 -8.44 -1.72 -4.94
C TYR A 93 -7.53 -2.75 -5.62
N ASN A 94 -7.65 -4.02 -5.26
CA ASN A 94 -6.80 -5.08 -5.83
C ASN A 94 -7.08 -5.30 -7.31
N GLN A 95 -8.35 -5.21 -7.74
CA GLN A 95 -8.73 -5.35 -9.15
C GLN A 95 -8.22 -4.20 -10.03
N ASN A 96 -8.10 -3.00 -9.48
CA ASN A 96 -7.64 -1.83 -10.23
C ASN A 96 -6.11 -1.77 -10.36
N ILE A 97 -5.36 -2.59 -9.61
CA ILE A 97 -3.89 -2.66 -9.69
C ILE A 97 -3.45 -3.72 -10.70
N ILE A 98 -4.25 -4.75 -10.91
CA ILE A 98 -4.00 -5.81 -11.88
C ILE A 98 -4.45 -5.37 -13.26
#